data_bec314be052f0be463a7bd894b17508c
#
_entry.id   bec314be052f0be463a7bd894b17508c
#
_cell.length_a   1.000
_cell.length_b   1.000
_cell.length_c   1.000
_cell.angle_alpha   90.00
_cell.angle_beta   90.00
_cell.angle_gamma   90.00
#
_symmetry.space_group_name_H-M   'P 1'
#
loop_
_entity.id
_entity.type
_entity.pdbx_description
1 polymer ?
#
loop_
_entity_poly.entity_id
_entity_poly.type
_entity_poly.pdbx_seq_one_letter_code
_entity_poly.pdbx_strand_id
1 'polypeptide(L)'
;MKNHLVIIGLHWPEPESTAAGLRMLQLLELFQSLDYEITFLSAAPTTAHSYDLNNMGIQTQSISLNDAGFDTIITELQPQIVLYDRFIAEEQFGWRVHACVPEALTILDTEDLHCLRKARQQFDVSDPTFTAQLKDSDTAKRELASIYRCDVSLIISEFEMELLQTVFQVPEALLCYLPFLVDFVDTKT
;
A
#
# COMPACT_ATOMS: atom_id res chain seq x y z
N MET A 1 -13.64 -10.08 -19.99
CA MET A 1 -13.99 -9.55 -18.65
C MET A 1 -12.98 -8.45 -18.37
N LYS A 2 -13.39 -7.33 -17.78
CA LYS A 2 -12.44 -6.33 -17.31
C LYS A 2 -11.63 -6.91 -16.16
N ASN A 3 -10.36 -6.52 -16.05
CA ASN A 3 -9.55 -6.89 -14.91
C ASN A 3 -10.05 -6.15 -13.66
N HIS A 4 -10.11 -6.84 -12.52
CA HIS A 4 -10.62 -6.27 -11.28
C HIS A 4 -9.49 -6.11 -10.26
N LEU A 5 -9.33 -4.89 -9.75
CA LEU A 5 -8.43 -4.54 -8.66
C LEU A 5 -9.25 -4.26 -7.40
N VAL A 6 -8.90 -4.92 -6.30
CA VAL A 6 -9.38 -4.54 -4.97
C VAL A 6 -8.25 -3.83 -4.23
N ILE A 7 -8.55 -2.65 -3.69
CA ILE A 7 -7.63 -1.94 -2.80
C ILE A 7 -8.16 -2.03 -1.37
N ILE A 8 -7.31 -2.45 -0.45
CA ILE A 8 -7.60 -2.47 0.99
C ILE A 8 -6.86 -1.30 1.63
N GLY A 9 -7.56 -0.18 1.79
CA GLY A 9 -7.03 1.04 2.35
C GLY A 9 -6.96 1.02 3.87
N LEU A 10 -5.84 1.44 4.44
CA LEU A 10 -5.74 1.67 5.89
C LEU A 10 -6.67 2.81 6.32
N HIS A 11 -6.78 3.83 5.46
CA HIS A 11 -7.72 4.95 5.60
C HIS A 11 -8.41 5.23 4.26
N TRP A 12 -9.50 5.96 4.28
CA TRP A 12 -10.05 6.59 3.08
C TRP A 12 -9.08 7.66 2.59
N PRO A 13 -8.83 7.79 1.27
CA PRO A 13 -7.89 8.79 0.76
C PRO A 13 -8.30 10.22 1.14
N GLU A 14 -7.32 10.98 1.64
CA GLU A 14 -7.49 12.39 2.00
C GLU A 14 -6.42 13.25 1.28
N PRO A 15 -6.57 13.48 -0.04
CA PRO A 15 -5.53 14.07 -0.87
C PRO A 15 -5.19 15.52 -0.50
N GLU A 16 -6.13 16.26 0.09
CA GLU A 16 -5.91 17.64 0.53
C GLU A 16 -5.20 17.72 1.90
N SER A 17 -5.17 16.61 2.64
CA SER A 17 -4.64 16.57 4.01
C SER A 17 -3.34 15.79 4.12
N THR A 18 -3.12 14.79 3.26
CA THR A 18 -2.00 13.85 3.39
C THR A 18 -1.36 13.50 2.04
N ALA A 19 -0.03 13.36 2.03
CA ALA A 19 0.69 12.84 0.87
C ALA A 19 0.24 11.42 0.49
N ALA A 20 -0.08 10.61 1.50
CA ALA A 20 -0.66 9.28 1.37
C ALA A 20 -1.96 9.27 0.58
N GLY A 21 -2.88 10.17 0.91
CA GLY A 21 -4.13 10.33 0.19
C GLY A 21 -3.93 10.74 -1.27
N LEU A 22 -2.99 11.67 -1.53
CA LEU A 22 -2.64 12.07 -2.89
C LEU A 22 -2.05 10.89 -3.68
N ARG A 23 -1.09 10.16 -3.10
CA ARG A 23 -0.51 8.97 -3.73
C ARG A 23 -1.58 7.92 -4.06
N MET A 24 -2.49 7.67 -3.14
CA MET A 24 -3.57 6.71 -3.37
C MET A 24 -4.44 7.12 -4.57
N LEU A 25 -4.79 8.41 -4.72
CA LEU A 25 -5.53 8.87 -5.91
C LEU A 25 -4.72 8.65 -7.18
N GLN A 26 -3.42 8.93 -7.17
CA GLN A 26 -2.53 8.69 -8.33
C GLN A 26 -2.49 7.20 -8.71
N LEU A 27 -2.45 6.28 -7.74
CA LEU A 27 -2.53 4.85 -8.01
C LEU A 27 -3.88 4.44 -8.59
N LEU A 28 -4.98 4.99 -8.06
CA LEU A 28 -6.33 4.75 -8.59
C LEU A 28 -6.44 5.20 -10.06
N GLU A 29 -5.97 6.41 -10.38
CA GLU A 29 -5.94 6.93 -11.75
C GLU A 29 -5.06 6.08 -12.67
N LEU A 30 -3.89 5.65 -12.20
CA LEU A 30 -3.00 4.76 -12.94
C LEU A 30 -3.72 3.45 -13.32
N PHE A 31 -4.32 2.76 -12.35
CA PHE A 31 -5.00 1.49 -12.62
C PHE A 31 -6.26 1.67 -13.48
N GLN A 32 -6.98 2.78 -13.34
CA GLN A 32 -8.09 3.10 -14.25
C GLN A 32 -7.59 3.32 -15.69
N SER A 33 -6.44 3.99 -15.87
CA SER A 33 -5.83 4.18 -17.19
C SER A 33 -5.40 2.86 -17.85
N LEU A 34 -5.18 1.83 -17.05
CA LEU A 34 -4.89 0.45 -17.48
C LEU A 34 -6.15 -0.43 -17.63
N ASP A 35 -7.34 0.19 -17.65
CA ASP A 35 -8.65 -0.46 -17.83
C ASP A 35 -9.03 -1.47 -16.72
N TYR A 36 -8.56 -1.22 -15.47
CA TYR A 36 -9.02 -1.96 -14.31
C TYR A 36 -10.34 -1.41 -13.78
N GLU A 37 -11.26 -2.31 -13.43
CA GLU A 37 -12.38 -1.99 -12.55
C GLU A 37 -11.86 -2.02 -11.11
N ILE A 38 -12.21 -1.00 -10.30
CA ILE A 38 -11.61 -0.84 -8.97
C ILE A 38 -12.70 -0.87 -7.91
N THR A 39 -12.48 -1.67 -6.86
CA THR A 39 -13.23 -1.60 -5.60
C THR A 39 -12.28 -1.22 -4.47
N PHE A 40 -12.63 -0.17 -3.73
CA PHE A 40 -11.87 0.31 -2.57
C PHE A 40 -12.57 -0.12 -1.26
N LEU A 41 -11.85 -0.86 -0.43
CA LEU A 41 -12.32 -1.35 0.86
C LEU A 41 -11.54 -0.67 1.98
N SER A 42 -12.22 -0.26 3.05
CA SER A 42 -11.52 0.23 4.26
C SER A 42 -12.31 -0.09 5.53
N ALA A 43 -11.57 -0.39 6.60
CA ALA A 43 -12.14 -0.55 7.95
C ALA A 43 -12.17 0.78 8.73
N ALA A 44 -11.56 1.83 8.21
CA ALA A 44 -11.56 3.14 8.84
C ALA A 44 -12.91 3.86 8.64
N PRO A 45 -13.33 4.70 9.59
CA PRO A 45 -14.44 5.60 9.36
C PRO A 45 -14.07 6.67 8.33
N THR A 46 -15.04 7.16 7.58
CA THR A 46 -14.87 8.35 6.74
C THR A 46 -14.76 9.60 7.62
N THR A 47 -14.01 10.60 7.14
CA THR A 47 -13.87 11.92 7.77
C THR A 47 -14.43 13.00 6.85
N ALA A 48 -14.45 14.25 7.32
CA ALA A 48 -14.82 15.40 6.48
C ALA A 48 -13.81 15.68 5.34
N HIS A 49 -12.62 15.09 5.41
CA HIS A 49 -11.52 15.24 4.42
C HIS A 49 -11.43 14.05 3.47
N SER A 50 -12.19 12.97 3.72
CA SER A 50 -12.20 11.79 2.87
C SER A 50 -12.73 12.14 1.49
N TYR A 51 -11.94 11.79 0.46
CA TYR A 51 -12.34 11.99 -0.92
C TYR A 51 -13.46 11.03 -1.32
N ASP A 52 -14.47 11.55 -2.00
CA ASP A 52 -15.55 10.72 -2.52
C ASP A 52 -15.11 10.00 -3.80
N LEU A 53 -14.65 8.76 -3.65
CA LEU A 53 -14.18 7.92 -4.73
C LEU A 53 -15.27 7.57 -5.76
N ASN A 54 -16.55 7.72 -5.42
CA ASN A 54 -17.64 7.53 -6.38
C ASN A 54 -17.56 8.56 -7.52
N ASN A 55 -16.98 9.75 -7.27
CA ASN A 55 -16.75 10.75 -8.30
C ASN A 55 -15.76 10.28 -9.38
N MET A 56 -14.92 9.28 -9.07
CA MET A 56 -14.04 8.60 -10.01
C MET A 56 -14.66 7.32 -10.59
N GLY A 57 -15.91 6.99 -10.26
CA GLY A 57 -16.56 5.75 -10.67
C GLY A 57 -16.02 4.50 -9.98
N ILE A 58 -15.35 4.67 -8.84
CA ILE A 58 -14.78 3.58 -8.04
C ILE A 58 -15.83 3.11 -7.03
N GLN A 59 -16.06 1.80 -6.98
CA GLN A 59 -16.94 1.20 -5.98
C GLN A 59 -16.26 1.24 -4.61
N THR A 60 -17.01 1.58 -3.57
CA THR A 60 -16.50 1.67 -2.21
C THR A 60 -17.32 0.83 -1.24
N GLN A 61 -16.64 0.18 -0.30
CA GLN A 61 -17.33 -0.58 0.75
C GLN A 61 -16.56 -0.53 2.06
N SER A 62 -17.28 -0.28 3.16
CA SER A 62 -16.73 -0.42 4.50
C SER A 62 -16.65 -1.88 4.90
N ILE A 63 -15.54 -2.26 5.51
CA ILE A 63 -15.26 -3.60 6.03
C ILE A 63 -14.98 -3.52 7.53
N SER A 64 -14.95 -4.66 8.20
CA SER A 64 -14.64 -4.73 9.64
C SER A 64 -13.48 -5.67 9.89
N LEU A 65 -12.66 -5.32 10.90
CA LEU A 65 -11.58 -6.19 11.36
C LEU A 65 -12.15 -7.46 11.99
N ASN A 66 -11.49 -8.58 11.71
CA ASN A 66 -11.85 -9.89 12.27
C ASN A 66 -13.30 -10.33 12.01
N ASP A 67 -13.90 -9.83 10.93
CA ASP A 67 -15.26 -10.17 10.52
C ASP A 67 -15.24 -11.15 9.31
N ALA A 68 -15.99 -12.24 9.41
CA ALA A 68 -16.16 -13.20 8.33
C ALA A 68 -16.90 -12.60 7.09
N GLY A 69 -17.61 -11.51 7.25
CA GLY A 69 -18.23 -10.76 6.14
C GLY A 69 -17.20 -10.32 5.09
N PHE A 70 -15.96 -10.03 5.50
CA PHE A 70 -14.88 -9.74 4.57
C PHE A 70 -14.59 -10.92 3.61
N ASP A 71 -14.62 -12.14 4.12
CA ASP A 71 -14.35 -13.35 3.32
C ASP A 71 -15.39 -13.50 2.20
N THR A 72 -16.66 -13.20 2.50
CA THR A 72 -17.75 -13.18 1.51
C THR A 72 -17.50 -12.12 0.45
N ILE A 73 -17.20 -10.89 0.87
CA ILE A 73 -16.94 -9.76 -0.03
C ILE A 73 -15.80 -10.09 -1.01
N ILE A 74 -14.65 -10.51 -0.51
CA ILE A 74 -13.47 -10.76 -1.37
C ILE A 74 -13.70 -11.96 -2.30
N THR A 75 -14.44 -12.97 -1.83
CA THR A 75 -14.79 -14.13 -2.64
C THR A 75 -15.77 -13.77 -3.76
N GLU A 76 -16.74 -12.89 -3.52
CA GLU A 76 -17.69 -12.43 -4.55
C GLU A 76 -17.00 -11.53 -5.59
N LEU A 77 -16.08 -10.67 -5.15
CA LEU A 77 -15.35 -9.76 -6.04
C LEU A 77 -14.37 -10.46 -6.98
N GLN A 78 -13.82 -11.62 -6.60
CA GLN A 78 -12.86 -12.40 -7.40
C GLN A 78 -11.80 -11.53 -8.10
N PRO A 79 -11.03 -10.70 -7.35
CA PRO A 79 -10.07 -9.79 -7.95
C PRO A 79 -8.90 -10.55 -8.59
N GLN A 80 -8.33 -10.00 -9.67
CA GLN A 80 -7.05 -10.43 -10.21
C GLN A 80 -5.88 -9.84 -9.44
N ILE A 81 -6.09 -8.66 -8.84
CA ILE A 81 -5.08 -7.97 -8.04
C ILE A 81 -5.71 -7.49 -6.74
N VAL A 82 -4.96 -7.66 -5.63
CA VAL A 82 -5.26 -7.02 -4.34
C VAL A 82 -4.09 -6.13 -3.95
N LEU A 83 -4.34 -4.84 -3.76
CA LEU A 83 -3.36 -3.87 -3.29
C LEU A 83 -3.65 -3.50 -1.83
N TYR A 84 -2.64 -3.64 -0.97
CA TYR A 84 -2.68 -3.22 0.42
C TYR A 84 -2.04 -1.86 0.60
N ASP A 85 -2.78 -0.91 1.17
CA ASP A 85 -2.25 0.38 1.59
C ASP A 85 -1.50 0.21 2.93
N ARG A 86 -0.19 0.12 2.84
CA ARG A 86 0.73 -0.11 3.96
C ARG A 86 0.65 -1.50 4.60
N PHE A 87 1.74 -1.87 5.28
CA PHE A 87 1.87 -3.18 5.92
C PHE A 87 0.76 -3.51 6.93
N ILE A 88 0.15 -2.48 7.56
CA ILE A 88 -0.92 -2.69 8.53
C ILE A 88 -2.17 -3.27 7.87
N ALA A 89 -2.52 -2.80 6.66
CA ALA A 89 -3.66 -3.36 5.91
C ALA A 89 -3.37 -4.81 5.50
N GLU A 90 -2.16 -5.12 5.07
CA GLU A 90 -1.75 -6.50 4.75
C GLU A 90 -1.81 -7.42 5.97
N GLU A 91 -1.28 -7.00 7.13
CA GLU A 91 -1.35 -7.79 8.37
C GLU A 91 -2.80 -8.09 8.81
N GLN A 92 -3.70 -7.16 8.60
CA GLN A 92 -5.10 -7.30 9.01
C GLN A 92 -5.89 -8.21 8.08
N PHE A 93 -5.64 -8.16 6.77
CA PHE A 93 -6.49 -8.80 5.78
C PHE A 93 -5.76 -9.80 4.87
N GLY A 94 -4.43 -9.76 4.75
CA GLY A 94 -3.67 -10.56 3.80
C GLY A 94 -3.88 -12.05 3.92
N TRP A 95 -3.90 -12.58 5.13
CA TRP A 95 -4.15 -14.01 5.38
C TRP A 95 -5.55 -14.45 4.91
N ARG A 96 -6.57 -13.57 5.01
CA ARG A 96 -7.93 -13.84 4.51
C ARG A 96 -7.99 -13.81 2.99
N VAL A 97 -7.34 -12.81 2.39
CA VAL A 97 -7.22 -12.71 0.93
C VAL A 97 -6.58 -13.97 0.37
N HIS A 98 -5.44 -14.38 0.94
CA HIS A 98 -4.76 -15.60 0.51
C HIS A 98 -5.64 -16.87 0.67
N ALA A 99 -6.46 -16.95 1.72
CA ALA A 99 -7.36 -18.07 1.94
C ALA A 99 -8.55 -18.08 0.95
N CYS A 100 -9.10 -16.91 0.60
CA CYS A 100 -10.32 -16.79 -0.21
C CYS A 100 -10.05 -16.71 -1.72
N VAL A 101 -8.96 -16.02 -2.12
CA VAL A 101 -8.59 -15.77 -3.52
C VAL A 101 -7.09 -15.98 -3.74
N PRO A 102 -6.58 -17.22 -3.57
CA PRO A 102 -5.15 -17.53 -3.59
C PRO A 102 -4.44 -17.21 -4.93
N GLU A 103 -5.21 -17.08 -6.01
CA GLU A 103 -4.67 -16.78 -7.36
C GLU A 103 -4.55 -15.26 -7.63
N ALA A 104 -5.04 -14.42 -6.73
CA ALA A 104 -4.92 -12.97 -6.88
C ALA A 104 -3.47 -12.53 -6.65
N LEU A 105 -2.95 -11.70 -7.56
CA LEU A 105 -1.65 -11.04 -7.37
C LEU A 105 -1.77 -10.05 -6.22
N THR A 106 -0.84 -10.10 -5.28
CA THR A 106 -0.81 -9.24 -4.10
C THR A 106 0.25 -8.14 -4.23
N ILE A 107 -0.17 -6.90 -4.06
CA ILE A 107 0.71 -5.72 -4.11
C ILE A 107 0.68 -5.02 -2.76
N LEU A 108 1.84 -4.71 -2.21
CA LEU A 108 1.98 -3.84 -1.05
C LEU A 108 2.41 -2.44 -1.50
N ASP A 109 1.59 -1.41 -1.29
CA ASP A 109 2.07 -0.04 -1.36
C ASP A 109 2.63 0.36 0.01
N THR A 110 3.94 0.50 0.13
CA THR A 110 4.59 0.85 1.41
C THR A 110 4.33 2.29 1.80
N GLU A 111 4.02 3.16 0.83
CA GLU A 111 4.04 4.62 0.92
C GLU A 111 5.43 5.15 1.26
N ASP A 112 5.84 5.03 2.51
CA ASP A 112 7.21 5.17 3.00
C ASP A 112 7.53 3.99 3.94
N LEU A 113 8.81 3.76 4.20
CA LEU A 113 9.19 2.78 5.20
C LEU A 113 8.96 3.35 6.60
N HIS A 114 7.88 2.91 7.23
CA HIS A 114 7.50 3.33 8.58
C HIS A 114 8.59 3.05 9.61
N CYS A 115 9.33 1.95 9.46
CA CYS A 115 10.46 1.63 10.33
C CYS A 115 11.55 2.69 10.22
N LEU A 116 11.87 3.13 9.00
CA LEU A 116 12.87 4.17 8.76
C LEU A 116 12.42 5.51 9.32
N ARG A 117 11.16 5.91 9.06
CA ARG A 117 10.59 7.15 9.61
C ARG A 117 10.62 7.16 11.13
N LYS A 118 10.20 6.07 11.79
CA LYS A 118 10.23 5.94 13.25
C LYS A 118 11.65 5.94 13.79
N ALA A 119 12.58 5.21 13.16
CA ALA A 119 13.98 5.20 13.59
C ALA A 119 14.58 6.60 13.53
N ARG A 120 14.34 7.37 12.48
CA ARG A 120 14.79 8.77 12.34
C ARG A 120 14.20 9.71 13.38
N GLN A 121 13.02 9.41 13.92
CA GLN A 121 12.41 10.19 14.99
C GLN A 121 12.98 9.84 16.38
N GLN A 122 13.48 8.62 16.56
CA GLN A 122 13.88 8.09 17.85
C GLN A 122 15.40 8.10 18.08
N PHE A 123 16.18 8.00 17.01
CA PHE A 123 17.62 7.80 17.05
C PHE A 123 18.36 8.83 16.18
N ASP A 124 19.59 9.12 16.56
CA ASP A 124 20.48 9.94 15.74
C ASP A 124 20.96 9.13 14.52
N VAL A 125 20.68 9.63 13.34
CA VAL A 125 21.07 9.00 12.06
C VAL A 125 22.61 8.89 11.92
N SER A 126 23.36 9.78 12.59
CA SER A 126 24.82 9.76 12.59
C SER A 126 25.43 8.73 13.56
N ASP A 127 24.60 8.12 14.43
CA ASP A 127 25.06 7.09 15.36
C ASP A 127 25.46 5.81 14.57
N PRO A 128 26.67 5.26 14.76
CA PRO A 128 27.09 4.01 14.12
C PRO A 128 26.15 2.83 14.39
N THR A 129 25.35 2.87 15.44
CA THR A 129 24.37 1.83 15.79
C THR A 129 23.00 2.02 15.14
N PHE A 130 22.76 3.14 14.44
CA PHE A 130 21.46 3.45 13.82
C PHE A 130 20.90 2.29 12.97
N THR A 131 21.73 1.74 12.09
CA THR A 131 21.31 0.63 11.22
C THR A 131 20.93 -0.61 12.03
N ALA A 132 21.64 -0.92 13.11
CA ALA A 132 21.32 -2.05 13.98
C ALA A 132 20.00 -1.82 14.72
N GLN A 133 19.79 -0.60 15.24
CA GLN A 133 18.55 -0.21 15.92
C GLN A 133 17.34 -0.25 14.95
N LEU A 134 17.51 0.23 13.72
CA LEU A 134 16.51 0.14 12.66
C LEU A 134 16.12 -1.32 12.38
N LYS A 135 17.10 -2.19 12.15
CA LYS A 135 16.88 -3.62 11.84
C LYS A 135 16.18 -4.37 12.98
N ASP A 136 16.50 -4.03 14.21
CA ASP A 136 15.96 -4.72 15.39
C ASP A 136 14.56 -4.24 15.78
N SER A 137 14.10 -3.14 15.20
CA SER A 137 12.80 -2.56 15.53
C SER A 137 11.65 -3.49 15.16
N ASP A 138 10.62 -3.57 16.02
CA ASP A 138 9.41 -4.35 15.73
C ASP A 138 8.70 -3.87 14.46
N THR A 139 8.77 -2.56 14.18
CA THR A 139 8.17 -2.02 12.95
C THR A 139 8.89 -2.56 11.71
N ALA A 140 10.23 -2.64 11.70
CA ALA A 140 10.98 -3.21 10.58
C ALA A 140 10.63 -4.69 10.37
N LYS A 141 10.56 -5.48 11.45
CA LYS A 141 10.20 -6.89 11.37
C LYS A 141 8.81 -7.10 10.76
N ARG A 142 7.85 -6.25 11.13
CA ARG A 142 6.48 -6.32 10.60
C ARG A 142 6.40 -5.89 9.13
N GLU A 143 7.02 -4.78 8.76
CA GLU A 143 7.06 -4.31 7.37
C GLU A 143 7.73 -5.32 6.45
N LEU A 144 8.89 -5.84 6.84
CA LEU A 144 9.58 -6.87 6.07
C LEU A 144 8.72 -8.13 5.94
N ALA A 145 8.05 -8.56 7.00
CA ALA A 145 7.15 -9.71 6.93
C ALA A 145 6.03 -9.49 5.90
N SER A 146 5.46 -8.28 5.81
CA SER A 146 4.44 -7.94 4.81
C SER A 146 5.02 -7.91 3.39
N ILE A 147 6.22 -7.34 3.21
CA ILE A 147 6.94 -7.37 1.92
C ILE A 147 7.14 -8.82 1.43
N TYR A 148 7.55 -9.73 2.32
CA TYR A 148 7.76 -11.15 1.97
C TYR A 148 6.47 -11.96 1.77
N ARG A 149 5.32 -11.47 2.22
CA ARG A 149 4.01 -12.12 1.99
C ARG A 149 3.31 -11.65 0.72
N CYS A 150 3.73 -10.51 0.15
CA CYS A 150 3.20 -10.00 -1.10
C CYS A 150 4.06 -10.42 -2.30
N ASP A 151 3.46 -10.47 -3.48
CA ASP A 151 4.18 -10.78 -4.73
C ASP A 151 5.09 -9.64 -5.16
N VAL A 152 4.67 -8.39 -4.90
CA VAL A 152 5.48 -7.19 -5.17
C VAL A 152 5.14 -6.07 -4.20
N SER A 153 6.15 -5.25 -3.86
CA SER A 153 5.99 -4.06 -3.03
C SER A 153 6.40 -2.80 -3.82
N LEU A 154 5.54 -1.78 -3.79
CA LEU A 154 5.80 -0.49 -4.43
C LEU A 154 6.60 0.39 -3.47
N ILE A 155 7.76 0.85 -3.92
CA ILE A 155 8.72 1.63 -3.13
C ILE A 155 8.83 3.03 -3.76
N ILE A 156 8.68 4.07 -2.94
CA ILE A 156 8.58 5.45 -3.44
C ILE A 156 9.91 6.14 -3.68
N SER A 157 11.01 5.67 -3.09
CA SER A 157 12.31 6.35 -3.19
C SER A 157 13.45 5.38 -3.49
N GLU A 158 14.44 5.87 -4.25
CA GLU A 158 15.67 5.12 -4.51
C GLU A 158 16.43 4.78 -3.23
N PHE A 159 16.41 5.69 -2.25
CA PHE A 159 17.03 5.48 -0.95
C PHE A 159 16.41 4.27 -0.22
N GLU A 160 15.08 4.15 -0.22
CA GLU A 160 14.40 3.02 0.40
C GLU A 160 14.62 1.73 -0.38
N MET A 161 14.68 1.80 -1.72
CA MET A 161 15.07 0.66 -2.56
C MET A 161 16.45 0.15 -2.17
N GLU A 162 17.45 1.04 -2.10
CA GLU A 162 18.82 0.69 -1.70
C GLU A 162 18.86 0.12 -0.28
N LEU A 163 18.15 0.74 0.68
CA LEU A 163 18.06 0.26 2.05
C LEU A 163 17.48 -1.16 2.15
N LEU A 164 16.39 -1.42 1.44
CA LEU A 164 15.76 -2.75 1.42
C LEU A 164 16.70 -3.80 0.83
N GLN A 165 17.37 -3.48 -0.27
CA GLN A 165 18.27 -4.42 -0.94
C GLN A 165 19.58 -4.66 -0.18
N THR A 166 20.22 -3.59 0.31
CA THR A 166 21.58 -3.68 0.90
C THR A 166 21.59 -4.00 2.38
N VAL A 167 20.69 -3.38 3.14
CA VAL A 167 20.63 -3.52 4.61
C VAL A 167 19.73 -4.67 5.03
N PHE A 168 18.53 -4.75 4.43
CA PHE A 168 17.55 -5.78 4.76
C PHE A 168 17.65 -7.03 3.88
N GLN A 169 18.43 -6.95 2.79
CA GLN A 169 18.65 -8.06 1.84
C GLN A 169 17.36 -8.61 1.22
N VAL A 170 16.39 -7.73 0.99
CA VAL A 170 15.16 -8.09 0.29
C VAL A 170 15.47 -8.36 -1.18
N PRO A 171 15.00 -9.48 -1.76
CA PRO A 171 15.18 -9.77 -3.17
C PRO A 171 14.60 -8.70 -4.08
N GLU A 172 15.34 -8.29 -5.10
CA GLU A 172 14.91 -7.27 -6.08
C GLU A 172 13.57 -7.63 -6.73
N ALA A 173 13.33 -8.92 -6.97
CA ALA A 173 12.09 -9.41 -7.58
C ALA A 173 10.82 -9.09 -6.78
N LEU A 174 10.93 -8.78 -5.48
CA LEU A 174 9.81 -8.37 -4.61
C LEU A 174 9.60 -6.86 -4.59
N LEU A 175 10.45 -6.07 -5.25
CA LEU A 175 10.47 -4.62 -5.16
C LEU A 175 10.22 -3.98 -6.51
N CYS A 176 9.33 -2.99 -6.54
CA CYS A 176 9.08 -2.17 -7.70
C CYS A 176 9.23 -0.70 -7.33
N TYR A 177 10.17 0.01 -7.96
CA TYR A 177 10.32 1.44 -7.76
C TYR A 177 9.17 2.18 -8.46
N LEU A 178 8.31 2.79 -7.67
CA LEU A 178 7.19 3.61 -8.16
C LEU A 178 7.06 4.88 -7.30
N PRO A 179 7.74 5.97 -7.66
CA PRO A 179 7.66 7.24 -6.96
C PRO A 179 6.27 7.88 -7.08
N PHE A 180 6.08 9.05 -6.46
CA PHE A 180 4.90 9.87 -6.73
C PHE A 180 4.81 10.18 -8.22
N LEU A 181 3.61 9.99 -8.79
CA LEU A 181 3.33 10.29 -10.19
C LEU A 181 3.08 11.80 -10.29
N VAL A 182 3.89 12.48 -11.08
CA VAL A 182 3.74 13.93 -11.34
C VAL A 182 3.32 14.13 -12.78
N ASP A 183 2.30 14.96 -13.00
CA ASP A 183 1.94 15.39 -14.34
C ASP A 183 3.08 16.25 -14.92
N PHE A 184 3.50 15.92 -16.13
CA PHE A 184 4.37 16.82 -16.87
C PHE A 184 3.57 18.06 -17.23
N VAL A 185 3.74 19.12 -16.48
CA VAL A 185 3.25 20.45 -16.91
C VAL A 185 4.11 20.85 -18.10
N ASP A 186 3.54 20.79 -19.30
CA ASP A 186 4.19 21.28 -20.52
C ASP A 186 4.33 22.80 -20.41
N THR A 187 5.47 23.24 -19.87
CA THR A 187 5.82 24.68 -19.79
C THR A 187 6.19 25.20 -21.18
N LYS A 188 5.26 25.15 -22.11
CA LYS A 188 5.35 25.96 -23.33
C LYS A 188 4.86 27.38 -23.00
N THR A 189 5.76 28.21 -22.56
CA THR A 189 5.67 29.68 -22.71
C THR A 189 6.23 30.12 -24.06
#